data_02707d26734bff2687a337d923aeb84f
#
_entry.id   02707d26734bff2687a337d923aeb84f
#
_cell.length_a   1.000
_cell.length_b   1.000
_cell.length_c   1.000
_cell.angle_alpha   90.00
_cell.angle_beta   90.00
_cell.angle_gamma   90.00
#
_symmetry.space_group_name_H-M   'P 1'
#
loop_
_entity.id
_entity.type
_entity.pdbx_description
1 polymer ?
#
loop_
_entity_poly.entity_id
_entity_poly.type
_entity_poly.pdbx_seq_one_letter_code
_entity_poly.pdbx_strand_id
1 'polypeptide(L)'
;DYLATSQTEGRYEIQVNQLDPRLRMPMCDKELTASLESPAKPLGRVTVKVRCEGASPWTVFVPAQVRLFRDVVTTTRPLRRAGIVEPGDVTLRERDISLISQGYLTSVDQAIGQRLTRPTVTDQVITLVHIEQAEVIRKGDQVVITARSGTLSVRMPGEALASGGLNEQIRVKNLNSQR
;
A
#
# COMPACT_ATOMS: atom_id res chain seq x y z
N ASP A 1 17.10 -18.28 -3.93
CA ASP A 1 17.24 -17.41 -2.75
C ASP A 1 17.12 -15.89 -3.00
N TYR A 2 16.80 -15.47 -4.26
CA TYR A 2 16.62 -14.02 -4.57
C TYR A 2 15.46 -13.39 -3.77
N LEU A 3 14.38 -14.15 -3.51
CA LEU A 3 13.22 -13.67 -2.74
C LEU A 3 13.52 -13.57 -1.24
N ALA A 4 14.44 -14.39 -0.73
CA ALA A 4 14.88 -14.33 0.68
C ALA A 4 15.67 -13.06 1.00
N THR A 5 16.25 -12.40 -0.02
CA THR A 5 16.99 -11.14 0.11
C THR A 5 16.10 -9.91 -0.07
N SER A 6 14.86 -10.06 -0.59
CA SER A 6 13.92 -8.96 -0.69
C SER A 6 13.30 -8.69 0.68
N GLN A 7 13.55 -7.51 1.25
CA GLN A 7 13.10 -7.07 2.58
C GLN A 7 11.58 -6.88 2.72
N THR A 8 10.78 -7.44 1.83
CA THR A 8 9.32 -7.30 1.90
C THR A 8 8.77 -8.39 2.81
N GLU A 9 8.32 -8.01 3.99
CA GLU A 9 7.64 -8.90 4.93
C GLU A 9 6.38 -9.50 4.30
N GLY A 10 6.19 -10.82 4.47
CA GLY A 10 5.03 -11.55 3.96
C GLY A 10 5.35 -12.99 3.59
N ARG A 11 4.32 -13.74 3.22
CA ARG A 11 4.44 -15.15 2.80
C ARG A 11 4.44 -15.22 1.28
N TYR A 12 5.53 -15.76 0.72
CA TYR A 12 5.66 -15.97 -0.72
C TYR A 12 5.11 -17.35 -1.11
N GLU A 13 4.38 -17.38 -2.22
CA GLU A 13 3.94 -18.58 -2.90
C GLU A 13 4.42 -18.53 -4.35
N ILE A 14 5.22 -19.52 -4.74
CA ILE A 14 5.84 -19.58 -6.06
C ILE A 14 5.31 -20.80 -6.79
N GLN A 15 4.69 -20.57 -7.93
CA GLN A 15 4.24 -21.61 -8.84
C GLN A 15 5.05 -21.54 -10.13
N VAL A 16 5.85 -22.57 -10.37
CA VAL A 16 6.65 -22.70 -11.59
C VAL A 16 5.83 -23.45 -12.64
N ASN A 17 5.71 -22.88 -13.83
CA ASN A 17 5.04 -23.54 -14.91
C ASN A 17 5.92 -24.68 -15.46
N GLN A 18 5.28 -25.78 -15.83
CA GLN A 18 5.98 -26.88 -16.47
C GLN A 18 6.52 -26.44 -17.83
N LEU A 19 7.76 -26.80 -18.10
CA LEU A 19 8.36 -26.63 -19.42
C LEU A 19 7.75 -27.65 -20.40
N ASP A 20 7.81 -27.34 -21.70
CA ASP A 20 7.37 -28.29 -22.73
C ASP A 20 8.14 -29.63 -22.58
N PRO A 21 7.44 -30.75 -22.39
CA PRO A 21 8.08 -32.09 -22.23
C PRO A 21 8.87 -32.52 -23.45
N ARG A 22 8.70 -31.86 -24.59
CA ARG A 22 9.49 -32.11 -25.82
C ARG A 22 10.84 -31.41 -25.78
N LEU A 23 11.04 -30.46 -24.88
CA LEU A 23 12.30 -29.72 -24.75
C LEU A 23 13.41 -30.70 -24.35
N ARG A 24 14.40 -30.86 -25.23
CA ARG A 24 15.58 -31.68 -24.97
C ARG A 24 16.78 -30.76 -24.82
N MET A 25 17.41 -30.80 -23.68
CA MET A 25 18.63 -30.06 -23.40
C MET A 25 19.72 -31.01 -22.98
N PRO A 26 20.98 -30.81 -23.41
CA PRO A 26 22.10 -31.61 -22.93
C PRO A 26 22.27 -31.41 -21.42
N MET A 27 22.80 -32.46 -20.77
CA MET A 27 23.13 -32.39 -19.36
C MET A 27 24.17 -31.30 -19.12
N CYS A 28 23.96 -30.48 -18.13
CA CYS A 28 24.95 -29.42 -17.78
C CYS A 28 26.05 -30.04 -16.89
N ASP A 29 27.28 -29.82 -17.26
CA ASP A 29 28.48 -30.28 -16.53
C ASP A 29 28.97 -29.22 -15.52
N LYS A 30 28.27 -28.08 -15.43
CA LYS A 30 28.51 -27.00 -14.47
C LYS A 30 27.23 -26.66 -13.69
N GLU A 31 27.38 -25.91 -12.63
CA GLU A 31 26.29 -25.37 -11.87
C GLU A 31 25.42 -24.45 -12.73
N LEU A 32 24.08 -24.61 -12.64
CA LEU A 32 23.14 -23.78 -13.37
C LEU A 32 23.06 -22.39 -12.74
N THR A 33 23.06 -21.36 -13.57
CA THR A 33 22.79 -20.00 -13.14
C THR A 33 21.35 -19.61 -13.43
N ALA A 34 20.70 -18.93 -12.48
CA ALA A 34 19.34 -18.44 -12.62
C ALA A 34 19.28 -16.95 -12.36
N SER A 35 18.60 -16.21 -13.21
CA SER A 35 18.39 -14.78 -13.07
C SER A 35 16.96 -14.40 -13.48
N LEU A 36 16.43 -13.35 -12.85
CA LEU A 36 15.16 -12.78 -13.29
C LEU A 36 15.36 -11.96 -14.57
N GLU A 37 14.58 -12.27 -15.59
CA GLU A 37 14.60 -11.50 -16.84
C GLU A 37 13.75 -10.24 -16.74
N SER A 38 12.62 -10.29 -16.04
CA SER A 38 11.68 -9.19 -15.78
C SER A 38 10.58 -9.69 -14.85
N PRO A 39 9.99 -8.86 -14.01
CA PRO A 39 10.18 -7.43 -13.75
C PRO A 39 11.21 -7.16 -12.65
N ALA A 40 11.55 -5.88 -12.43
CA ALA A 40 12.44 -5.46 -11.34
C ALA A 40 11.94 -5.86 -9.94
N LYS A 41 10.61 -6.01 -9.77
CA LYS A 41 9.99 -6.60 -8.57
C LYS A 41 9.51 -8.00 -8.93
N PRO A 42 9.97 -9.05 -8.21
CA PRO A 42 9.63 -10.44 -8.52
C PRO A 42 8.24 -10.82 -8.01
N LEU A 43 7.19 -10.10 -8.42
CA LEU A 43 5.80 -10.34 -8.05
C LEU A 43 4.93 -10.46 -9.30
N GLY A 44 3.89 -11.28 -9.22
CA GLY A 44 3.01 -11.57 -10.34
C GLY A 44 3.64 -12.58 -11.30
N ARG A 45 3.47 -12.36 -12.58
CA ARG A 45 4.10 -13.19 -13.62
C ARG A 45 5.55 -12.78 -13.80
N VAL A 46 6.45 -13.74 -13.66
CA VAL A 46 7.89 -13.54 -13.82
C VAL A 46 8.45 -14.56 -14.78
N THR A 47 9.56 -14.23 -15.41
CA THR A 47 10.33 -15.17 -16.24
C THR A 47 11.71 -15.31 -15.63
N VAL A 48 12.07 -16.55 -15.31
CA VAL A 48 13.40 -16.90 -14.81
C VAL A 48 14.21 -17.43 -15.98
N LYS A 49 15.32 -16.77 -16.25
CA LYS A 49 16.33 -17.22 -17.21
C LYS A 49 17.26 -18.20 -16.51
N VAL A 50 17.25 -19.43 -16.96
CA VAL A 50 18.15 -20.48 -16.48
C VAL A 50 19.19 -20.77 -17.56
N ARG A 51 20.46 -20.78 -17.19
CA ARG A 51 21.57 -20.94 -18.12
C ARG A 51 22.56 -21.98 -17.64
N CYS A 52 22.99 -22.81 -18.58
CA CYS A 52 24.14 -23.68 -18.46
C CYS A 52 25.32 -23.04 -19.21
N GLU A 53 26.47 -22.90 -18.55
CA GLU A 53 27.72 -22.40 -19.14
C GLU A 53 28.78 -23.51 -19.22
N GLY A 54 28.34 -24.77 -19.40
CA GLY A 54 29.20 -25.93 -19.55
C GLY A 54 29.72 -26.13 -20.99
N ALA A 55 30.21 -27.32 -21.27
CA ALA A 55 30.75 -27.71 -22.59
C ALA A 55 29.70 -27.58 -23.73
N SER A 56 28.42 -27.80 -23.42
CA SER A 56 27.30 -27.58 -24.33
C SER A 56 26.37 -26.52 -23.75
N PRO A 57 26.63 -25.21 -23.98
CA PRO A 57 25.88 -24.13 -23.34
C PRO A 57 24.46 -24.03 -23.87
N TRP A 58 23.50 -23.77 -22.99
CA TRP A 58 22.11 -23.53 -23.35
C TRP A 58 21.43 -22.54 -22.38
N THR A 59 20.33 -21.97 -22.83
CA THR A 59 19.52 -21.06 -22.02
C THR A 59 18.06 -21.45 -22.19
N VAL A 60 17.31 -21.44 -21.07
CA VAL A 60 15.87 -21.67 -21.08
C VAL A 60 15.19 -20.59 -20.24
N PHE A 61 14.01 -20.19 -20.68
CA PHE A 61 13.17 -19.24 -19.98
C PHE A 61 12.02 -19.98 -19.32
N VAL A 62 11.96 -19.89 -18.00
CA VAL A 62 10.99 -20.60 -17.17
C VAL A 62 9.98 -19.58 -16.65
N PRO A 63 8.73 -19.62 -17.15
CA PRO A 63 7.68 -18.75 -16.61
C PRO A 63 7.25 -19.26 -15.23
N ALA A 64 7.08 -18.33 -14.30
CA ALA A 64 6.59 -18.59 -12.96
C ALA A 64 5.59 -17.51 -12.52
N GLN A 65 4.74 -17.89 -11.57
CA GLN A 65 3.82 -16.99 -10.88
C GLN A 65 4.32 -16.84 -9.45
N VAL A 66 4.58 -15.61 -9.03
CA VAL A 66 4.97 -15.28 -7.67
C VAL A 66 3.84 -14.50 -7.02
N ARG A 67 3.28 -15.04 -5.93
CA ARG A 67 2.30 -14.36 -5.08
C ARG A 67 2.95 -13.96 -3.78
N LEU A 68 2.56 -12.81 -3.28
CA LEU A 68 2.96 -12.32 -1.97
C LEU A 68 1.70 -12.08 -1.14
N PHE A 69 1.57 -12.84 -0.06
CA PHE A 69 0.50 -12.71 0.91
C PHE A 69 0.97 -11.88 2.09
N ARG A 70 0.18 -10.89 2.46
CA ARG A 70 0.45 -10.00 3.59
C ARG A 70 -0.84 -9.58 4.26
N ASP A 71 -0.76 -9.32 5.57
CA ASP A 71 -1.85 -8.69 6.30
C ASP A 71 -2.01 -7.24 5.83
N VAL A 72 -3.20 -6.95 5.30
CA VAL A 72 -3.57 -5.63 4.78
C VAL A 72 -4.95 -5.25 5.28
N VAL A 73 -5.20 -3.95 5.30
CA VAL A 73 -6.48 -3.41 5.74
C VAL A 73 -7.57 -3.75 4.74
N THR A 74 -8.61 -4.42 5.22
CA THR A 74 -9.82 -4.79 4.46
C THR A 74 -11.07 -4.26 5.15
N THR A 75 -12.11 -4.00 4.37
CA THR A 75 -13.41 -3.58 4.89
C THR A 75 -14.18 -4.76 5.50
N THR A 76 -14.85 -4.55 6.62
CA THR A 76 -15.74 -5.53 7.27
C THR A 76 -17.15 -5.48 6.73
N ARG A 77 -17.56 -4.34 6.17
CA ARG A 77 -18.88 -4.07 5.59
C ARG A 77 -18.77 -3.13 4.39
N PRO A 78 -19.83 -2.99 3.56
CA PRO A 78 -19.85 -1.99 2.51
C PRO A 78 -19.81 -0.58 3.10
N LEU A 79 -18.95 0.29 2.56
CA LEU A 79 -18.84 1.67 2.97
C LEU A 79 -19.15 2.62 1.82
N ARG A 80 -19.77 3.76 2.14
CA ARG A 80 -20.21 4.74 1.14
C ARG A 80 -19.06 5.71 0.82
N ARG A 81 -19.09 6.26 -0.40
CA ARG A 81 -18.24 7.40 -0.77
C ARG A 81 -18.44 8.56 0.21
N ALA A 82 -17.37 9.28 0.49
CA ALA A 82 -17.30 10.39 1.45
C ALA A 82 -17.60 10.01 2.91
N GLY A 83 -17.82 8.73 3.23
CA GLY A 83 -17.90 8.23 4.61
C GLY A 83 -16.54 8.29 5.28
N ILE A 84 -16.54 8.55 6.59
CA ILE A 84 -15.36 8.46 7.43
C ILE A 84 -15.22 7.01 7.89
N VAL A 85 -14.01 6.48 7.81
CA VAL A 85 -13.70 5.10 8.25
C VAL A 85 -13.66 5.07 9.78
N GLU A 86 -14.52 4.24 10.37
CA GLU A 86 -14.58 4.01 11.82
C GLU A 86 -13.80 2.73 12.21
N PRO A 87 -13.40 2.56 13.48
CA PRO A 87 -12.63 1.40 13.93
C PRO A 87 -13.26 0.04 13.59
N GLY A 88 -14.60 -0.07 13.60
CA GLY A 88 -15.32 -1.31 13.26
C GLY A 88 -15.46 -1.59 11.75
N ASP A 89 -15.12 -0.63 10.89
CA ASP A 89 -15.29 -0.72 9.44
C ASP A 89 -14.18 -1.50 8.76
N VAL A 90 -13.05 -1.66 9.43
CA VAL A 90 -11.83 -2.21 8.87
C VAL A 90 -11.18 -3.23 9.80
N THR A 91 -10.48 -4.17 9.21
CA THR A 91 -9.69 -5.19 9.92
C THR A 91 -8.47 -5.57 9.08
N LEU A 92 -7.46 -6.18 9.70
CA LEU A 92 -6.35 -6.80 8.98
C LEU A 92 -6.75 -8.19 8.52
N ARG A 93 -6.46 -8.50 7.26
CA ARG A 93 -6.59 -9.84 6.69
C ARG A 93 -5.44 -10.14 5.73
N GLU A 94 -4.98 -11.38 5.74
CA GLU A 94 -4.01 -11.84 4.76
C GLU A 94 -4.63 -11.84 3.36
N ARG A 95 -4.01 -11.12 2.42
CA ARG A 95 -4.42 -11.00 1.01
C ARG A 95 -3.22 -11.08 0.09
N ASP A 96 -3.45 -11.61 -1.10
CA ASP A 96 -2.48 -11.56 -2.19
C ASP A 96 -2.33 -10.12 -2.68
N ILE A 97 -1.16 -9.54 -2.44
CA ILE A 97 -0.84 -8.16 -2.82
C ILE A 97 0.01 -8.08 -4.10
N SER A 98 0.31 -9.21 -4.74
CA SER A 98 1.20 -9.27 -5.91
C SER A 98 0.73 -8.44 -7.10
N LEU A 99 -0.60 -8.19 -7.20
CA LEU A 99 -1.22 -7.40 -8.25
C LEU A 99 -1.64 -5.99 -7.80
N ILE A 100 -1.41 -5.63 -6.55
CA ILE A 100 -1.76 -4.32 -6.02
C ILE A 100 -0.64 -3.32 -6.32
N SER A 101 -0.85 -2.47 -7.32
CA SER A 101 0.11 -1.43 -7.74
C SER A 101 -0.10 -0.08 -7.05
N GLN A 102 -1.26 0.13 -6.43
CA GLN A 102 -1.72 1.43 -5.92
C GLN A 102 -1.34 1.70 -4.45
N GLY A 103 -0.47 0.88 -3.88
CA GLY A 103 -0.17 0.91 -2.46
C GLY A 103 -1.33 0.36 -1.61
N TYR A 104 -1.02 -0.12 -0.42
CA TYR A 104 -1.98 -0.71 0.52
C TYR A 104 -1.61 -0.32 1.95
N LEU A 105 -2.57 -0.46 2.87
CA LEU A 105 -2.39 -0.14 4.28
C LEU A 105 -2.08 -1.41 5.06
N THR A 106 -1.14 -1.33 5.99
CA THR A 106 -0.69 -2.44 6.84
C THR A 106 -1.09 -2.29 8.30
N SER A 107 -1.70 -1.17 8.68
CA SER A 107 -2.28 -0.92 9.99
C SER A 107 -3.66 -0.29 9.84
N VAL A 108 -4.62 -0.72 10.65
CA VAL A 108 -5.98 -0.15 10.67
C VAL A 108 -5.99 1.34 11.02
N ASP A 109 -5.02 1.78 11.83
CA ASP A 109 -4.90 3.20 12.23
C ASP A 109 -4.61 4.13 11.04
N GLN A 110 -4.03 3.59 9.96
CA GLN A 110 -3.81 4.36 8.73
C GLN A 110 -5.12 4.68 7.98
N ALA A 111 -6.16 3.87 8.19
CA ALA A 111 -7.46 4.04 7.54
C ALA A 111 -8.47 4.78 8.43
N ILE A 112 -8.42 4.57 9.74
CA ILE A 112 -9.37 5.16 10.71
C ILE A 112 -9.28 6.69 10.66
N GLY A 113 -10.45 7.34 10.58
CA GLY A 113 -10.55 8.78 10.48
C GLY A 113 -10.33 9.34 9.07
N GLN A 114 -9.93 8.52 8.11
CA GLN A 114 -9.81 8.92 6.70
C GLN A 114 -11.19 8.94 6.03
N ARG A 115 -11.33 9.76 5.00
CA ARG A 115 -12.53 9.85 4.16
C ARG A 115 -12.39 8.97 2.93
N LEU A 116 -13.43 8.23 2.57
CA LEU A 116 -13.44 7.40 1.37
C LEU A 116 -13.68 8.23 0.10
N THR A 117 -12.83 8.07 -0.88
CA THR A 117 -12.94 8.71 -2.21
C THR A 117 -14.00 8.04 -3.09
N ARG A 118 -14.28 6.74 -2.84
CA ARG A 118 -15.23 5.89 -3.58
C ARG A 118 -15.89 4.88 -2.66
N PRO A 119 -17.07 4.32 -3.04
CA PRO A 119 -17.68 3.27 -2.25
C PRO A 119 -16.83 1.99 -2.28
N THR A 120 -16.92 1.20 -1.22
CA THR A 120 -16.26 -0.11 -1.09
C THR A 120 -17.28 -1.19 -0.78
N VAL A 121 -16.96 -2.43 -1.15
CA VAL A 121 -17.72 -3.62 -0.78
C VAL A 121 -17.09 -4.31 0.43
N THR A 122 -17.79 -5.27 1.02
CA THR A 122 -17.25 -6.09 2.11
C THR A 122 -16.00 -6.84 1.63
N ASP A 123 -15.01 -6.98 2.52
CA ASP A 123 -13.78 -7.74 2.29
C ASP A 123 -12.88 -7.17 1.18
N GLN A 124 -13.04 -5.90 0.86
CA GLN A 124 -12.21 -5.19 -0.11
C GLN A 124 -10.95 -4.64 0.54
N VAL A 125 -9.80 -4.84 -0.10
CA VAL A 125 -8.54 -4.21 0.32
C VAL A 125 -8.63 -2.70 0.15
N ILE A 126 -8.31 -1.97 1.21
CA ILE A 126 -8.18 -0.51 1.14
C ILE A 126 -6.79 -0.16 0.66
N THR A 127 -6.75 0.53 -0.47
CA THR A 127 -5.51 1.07 -1.05
C THR A 127 -5.43 2.58 -0.83
N LEU A 128 -4.26 3.18 -1.06
CA LEU A 128 -4.06 4.62 -0.89
C LEU A 128 -4.99 5.48 -1.75
N VAL A 129 -5.50 4.96 -2.88
CA VAL A 129 -6.46 5.69 -3.73
C VAL A 129 -7.90 5.63 -3.22
N HIS A 130 -8.19 4.76 -2.26
CA HIS A 130 -9.53 4.68 -1.66
C HIS A 130 -9.75 5.68 -0.55
N ILE A 131 -8.71 6.26 0.01
CA ILE A 131 -8.75 7.15 1.16
C ILE A 131 -8.13 8.50 0.87
N GLU A 132 -8.62 9.51 1.56
CA GLU A 132 -8.07 10.85 1.61
C GLU A 132 -8.23 11.39 3.03
N GLN A 133 -7.43 12.38 3.40
CA GLN A 133 -7.54 13.01 4.72
C GLN A 133 -8.89 13.67 4.88
N ALA A 134 -9.61 13.33 5.96
CA ALA A 134 -10.88 13.96 6.25
C ALA A 134 -10.67 15.42 6.68
N GLU A 135 -11.41 16.35 6.08
CA GLU A 135 -11.45 17.72 6.54
C GLU A 135 -12.16 17.77 7.91
N VAL A 136 -11.44 18.20 8.94
CA VAL A 136 -12.00 18.42 10.28
C VAL A 136 -12.38 19.87 10.52
N ILE A 137 -11.86 20.80 9.70
CA ILE A 137 -12.18 22.22 9.69
C ILE A 137 -12.46 22.62 8.24
N ARG A 138 -13.52 23.38 8.01
CA ARG A 138 -13.86 23.94 6.71
C ARG A 138 -13.65 25.45 6.71
N LYS A 139 -13.34 26.01 5.54
CA LYS A 139 -13.29 27.46 5.36
C LYS A 139 -14.61 28.09 5.82
N GLY A 140 -14.52 29.11 6.69
CA GLY A 140 -15.65 29.81 7.30
C GLY A 140 -16.05 29.27 8.68
N ASP A 141 -15.51 28.12 9.11
CA ASP A 141 -15.81 27.59 10.44
C ASP A 141 -15.28 28.50 11.54
N GLN A 142 -16.07 28.65 12.60
CA GLN A 142 -15.62 29.28 13.82
C GLN A 142 -14.73 28.33 14.62
N VAL A 143 -13.55 28.77 14.96
CA VAL A 143 -12.53 27.96 15.65
C VAL A 143 -12.03 28.68 16.89
N VAL A 144 -11.47 27.94 17.83
CA VAL A 144 -10.78 28.50 18.98
C VAL A 144 -9.28 28.40 18.76
N ILE A 145 -8.62 29.54 18.63
CA ILE A 145 -7.17 29.64 18.55
C ILE A 145 -6.63 29.50 19.98
N THR A 146 -5.82 28.49 20.25
CA THR A 146 -5.18 28.32 21.56
C THR A 146 -3.67 28.47 21.42
N ALA A 147 -3.09 29.46 22.09
CA ALA A 147 -1.64 29.58 22.20
C ALA A 147 -1.20 29.19 23.62
N ARG A 148 -0.13 28.38 23.72
CA ARG A 148 0.44 27.93 25.01
C ARG A 148 1.92 28.29 25.05
N SER A 149 2.33 28.90 26.18
CA SER A 149 3.74 29.19 26.47
C SER A 149 4.00 28.91 27.96
N GLY A 150 4.67 27.84 28.28
CA GLY A 150 4.84 27.33 29.64
C GLY A 150 3.50 27.07 30.32
N THR A 151 3.24 27.75 31.45
CA THR A 151 1.99 27.64 32.21
C THR A 151 0.88 28.55 31.68
N LEU A 152 1.19 29.48 30.78
CA LEU A 152 0.22 30.43 30.22
C LEU A 152 -0.50 29.80 29.03
N SER A 153 -1.84 29.86 29.05
CA SER A 153 -2.70 29.46 27.93
C SER A 153 -3.66 30.60 27.60
N VAL A 154 -3.64 31.05 26.35
CA VAL A 154 -4.54 32.07 25.82
C VAL A 154 -5.46 31.46 24.79
N ARG A 155 -6.76 31.76 24.86
CA ARG A 155 -7.77 31.32 23.89
C ARG A 155 -8.44 32.51 23.25
N MET A 156 -8.59 32.47 21.93
CA MET A 156 -9.19 33.54 21.14
C MET A 156 -10.13 32.96 20.08
N PRO A 157 -11.27 33.60 19.79
CA PRO A 157 -12.13 33.20 18.69
C PRO A 157 -11.46 33.50 17.35
N GLY A 158 -11.61 32.60 16.40
CA GLY A 158 -11.11 32.80 15.04
C GLY A 158 -12.07 32.21 14.00
N GLU A 159 -11.82 32.52 12.75
CA GLU A 159 -12.51 32.02 11.60
C GLU A 159 -11.49 31.33 10.68
N ALA A 160 -11.76 30.10 10.25
CA ALA A 160 -10.90 29.36 9.34
C ALA A 160 -10.96 29.98 7.93
N LEU A 161 -9.81 30.38 7.39
CA LEU A 161 -9.71 30.93 6.03
C LEU A 161 -9.45 29.85 4.96
N ALA A 162 -9.17 28.61 5.39
CA ALA A 162 -8.99 27.44 4.54
C ALA A 162 -9.55 26.21 5.25
N SER A 163 -9.93 25.18 4.47
CA SER A 163 -10.23 23.84 5.00
C SER A 163 -8.92 23.13 5.35
N GLY A 164 -8.97 22.18 6.30
CA GLY A 164 -7.84 21.35 6.66
C GLY A 164 -8.21 20.14 7.48
N GLY A 165 -7.36 19.13 7.42
CA GLY A 165 -7.43 17.91 8.19
C GLY A 165 -6.72 18.01 9.54
N LEU A 166 -6.70 16.89 10.26
CA LEU A 166 -6.00 16.79 11.54
C LEU A 166 -4.48 16.97 11.34
N ASN A 167 -3.85 17.81 12.20
CA ASN A 167 -2.43 18.19 12.12
C ASN A 167 -2.02 19.00 10.87
N GLU A 168 -2.97 19.47 10.08
CA GLU A 168 -2.69 20.35 8.96
C GLU A 168 -2.64 21.81 9.40
N GLN A 169 -1.72 22.59 8.81
CA GLN A 169 -1.63 24.04 9.07
C GLN A 169 -2.56 24.78 8.13
N ILE A 170 -3.51 25.53 8.70
CA ILE A 170 -4.42 26.37 7.95
C ILE A 170 -4.30 27.84 8.38
N ARG A 171 -4.68 28.74 7.50
CA ARG A 171 -4.81 30.17 7.86
C ARG A 171 -6.08 30.38 8.65
N VAL A 172 -5.95 31.12 9.74
CA VAL A 172 -7.07 31.49 10.62
C VAL A 172 -7.06 32.98 10.85
N LYS A 173 -8.21 33.63 10.73
CA LYS A 173 -8.40 35.05 11.06
C LYS A 173 -8.82 35.16 12.52
N ASN A 174 -8.09 35.93 13.31
CA ASN A 174 -8.49 36.25 14.67
C ASN A 174 -9.61 37.28 14.66
N LEU A 175 -10.77 36.94 15.22
CA LEU A 175 -11.96 37.82 15.21
C LEU A 175 -11.82 39.04 16.11
N ASN A 176 -10.97 39.01 17.13
CA ASN A 176 -10.74 40.15 18.02
C ASN A 176 -9.80 41.22 17.39
N SER A 177 -8.74 40.77 16.71
CA SER A 177 -7.75 41.65 16.10
C SER A 177 -7.97 41.89 14.61
N GLN A 178 -8.92 41.21 13.98
CA GLN A 178 -9.22 41.27 12.54
C GLN A 178 -8.02 40.85 11.65
N ARG A 179 -7.00 40.18 12.19
CA ARG A 179 -5.77 39.72 11.51
C ARG A 179 -5.67 38.21 11.44
#